data_76486d1640261406fc824e11d85a41ad
#
_entry.id   76486d1640261406fc824e11d85a41ad
#
_cell.length_a   1.000
_cell.length_b   1.000
_cell.length_c   1.000
_cell.angle_alpha   90.00
_cell.angle_beta   90.00
_cell.angle_gamma   90.00
#
_symmetry.space_group_name_H-M   'P 1'
#
loop_
_entity.id
_entity.type
_entity.pdbx_description
1 polymer ?
#
loop_
_entity_poly.entity_id
_entity_poly.type
_entity_poly.pdbx_seq_one_letter_code
_entity_poly.pdbx_strand_id
1 'polypeptide(L)'
;MRHLDRCRSAAVAWLAFAAAGTSGADTASEQIVGAIEAVVFVCGPVDPKSAKAGLDLLENTRVARKLDLPALRKTEAYKAMYNSEANRLLSLPAKDRLAACKSAW
;
A
#
# COMPACT_ATOMS: atom_id res chain seq x y z
N MET A 1 37.56 19.85 12.16
CA MET A 1 37.88 19.69 10.74
C MET A 1 37.53 18.32 10.24
N ARG A 2 38.13 17.33 10.83
CA ARG A 2 37.94 15.97 10.35
C ARG A 2 36.51 15.48 10.49
N HIS A 3 35.79 16.00 11.45
CA HIS A 3 34.39 15.62 11.65
C HIS A 3 33.56 15.99 10.44
N LEU A 4 33.87 17.12 9.83
CA LEU A 4 33.15 17.57 8.64
C LEU A 4 33.33 16.62 7.47
N ASP A 5 34.55 16.09 7.35
CA ASP A 5 34.81 15.14 6.26
C ASP A 5 33.93 13.92 6.38
N ARG A 6 33.79 13.43 7.59
CA ARG A 6 32.94 12.28 7.80
C ARG A 6 31.46 12.58 7.53
N CYS A 7 31.06 13.78 7.85
CA CYS A 7 29.68 14.17 7.56
C CYS A 7 29.44 14.18 6.06
N ARG A 8 30.43 14.62 5.29
CA ARG A 8 30.29 14.62 3.84
C ARG A 8 30.13 13.20 3.31
N SER A 9 30.89 12.28 3.88
CA SER A 9 30.77 10.89 3.47
C SER A 9 29.37 10.36 3.72
N ALA A 10 28.80 10.73 4.86
CA ALA A 10 27.43 10.33 5.16
C ALA A 10 26.46 10.92 4.13
N ALA A 11 26.70 12.15 3.72
CA ALA A 11 25.83 12.78 2.75
C ALA A 11 25.84 12.03 1.44
N VAL A 12 27.01 11.52 1.02
CA VAL A 12 27.09 10.72 -0.19
C VAL A 12 26.21 9.49 -0.08
N ALA A 13 26.21 8.85 1.07
CA ALA A 13 25.38 7.67 1.28
C ALA A 13 23.90 8.03 1.14
N TRP A 14 23.52 9.21 1.55
CA TRP A 14 22.14 9.64 1.44
C TRP A 14 21.70 9.80 -0.01
N LEU A 15 22.60 10.19 -0.87
CA LEU A 15 22.27 10.28 -2.28
C LEU A 15 21.90 8.92 -2.83
N ALA A 16 22.55 7.87 -2.36
CA ALA A 16 22.18 6.53 -2.77
C ALA A 16 20.75 6.19 -2.36
N PHE A 17 20.35 6.63 -1.19
CA PHE A 17 18.98 6.44 -0.75
C PHE A 17 18.00 7.22 -1.60
N ALA A 18 18.36 8.39 -2.04
CA ALA A 18 17.50 9.17 -2.92
C ALA A 18 17.21 8.39 -4.20
N ALA A 19 18.20 7.71 -4.73
CA ALA A 19 17.99 6.88 -5.92
C ALA A 19 16.99 5.75 -5.61
N ALA A 20 17.13 5.12 -4.45
CA ALA A 20 16.18 4.09 -4.05
C ALA A 20 14.79 4.68 -3.85
N GLY A 21 14.69 5.94 -3.44
CA GLY A 21 13.41 6.61 -3.29
C GLY A 21 12.67 6.75 -4.60
N THR A 22 13.38 6.82 -5.71
CA THR A 22 12.74 6.87 -7.02
C THR A 22 11.97 5.58 -7.29
N SER A 23 12.56 4.44 -6.97
CA SER A 23 11.88 3.16 -7.09
C SER A 23 10.68 3.11 -6.14
N GLY A 24 10.77 3.78 -4.99
CA GLY A 24 9.68 3.82 -4.03
C GLY A 24 8.42 4.46 -4.56
N ALA A 25 8.51 5.36 -5.54
CA ALA A 25 7.34 6.00 -6.11
C ALA A 25 6.45 4.98 -6.83
N ASP A 26 7.02 4.06 -7.60
CA ASP A 26 6.27 3.00 -8.28
C ASP A 26 5.72 2.03 -7.24
N THR A 27 6.51 1.70 -6.25
CA THR A 27 6.10 0.83 -5.17
C THR A 27 4.90 1.41 -4.41
N ALA A 28 4.81 2.74 -4.29
CA ALA A 28 3.69 3.38 -3.61
C ALA A 28 2.35 3.04 -4.28
N SER A 29 2.26 3.10 -5.60
CA SER A 29 1.02 2.73 -6.29
C SER A 29 0.68 1.26 -6.09
N GLU A 30 1.67 0.39 -6.16
CA GLU A 30 1.48 -1.03 -5.94
C GLU A 30 0.97 -1.32 -4.53
N GLN A 31 1.53 -0.65 -3.54
CA GLN A 31 1.10 -0.81 -2.16
C GLN A 31 -0.31 -0.27 -1.93
N ILE A 32 -0.63 0.88 -2.50
CA ILE A 32 -1.96 1.48 -2.36
C ILE A 32 -3.01 0.52 -2.92
N VAL A 33 -2.81 0.01 -4.12
CA VAL A 33 -3.76 -0.90 -4.74
C VAL A 33 -3.85 -2.20 -3.94
N GLY A 34 -2.72 -2.73 -3.49
CA GLY A 34 -2.70 -3.94 -2.68
C GLY A 34 -3.51 -3.79 -1.40
N ALA A 35 -3.34 -2.66 -0.71
CA ALA A 35 -4.09 -2.39 0.52
C ALA A 35 -5.58 -2.25 0.25
N ILE A 36 -5.96 -1.50 -0.80
CA ILE A 36 -7.37 -1.32 -1.14
C ILE A 36 -8.02 -2.66 -1.45
N GLU A 37 -7.38 -3.46 -2.30
CA GLU A 37 -7.97 -4.72 -2.72
C GLU A 37 -8.06 -5.73 -1.57
N ALA A 38 -7.10 -5.72 -0.66
CA ALA A 38 -7.15 -6.58 0.52
C ALA A 38 -8.35 -6.23 1.40
N VAL A 39 -8.59 -4.94 1.63
CA VAL A 39 -9.73 -4.49 2.42
C VAL A 39 -11.03 -4.88 1.73
N VAL A 40 -11.13 -4.67 0.42
CA VAL A 40 -12.32 -5.07 -0.33
C VAL A 40 -12.58 -6.57 -0.19
N PHE A 41 -11.53 -7.38 -0.31
CA PHE A 41 -11.66 -8.82 -0.21
C PHE A 41 -12.16 -9.25 1.17
N VAL A 42 -11.53 -8.74 2.22
CA VAL A 42 -11.88 -9.14 3.59
C VAL A 42 -13.23 -8.56 4.03
N CYS A 43 -13.50 -7.32 3.63
CA CYS A 43 -14.69 -6.62 4.11
C CYS A 43 -15.95 -6.94 3.30
N GLY A 44 -15.81 -7.53 2.11
CA GLY A 44 -16.97 -7.86 1.28
C GLY A 44 -18.04 -8.64 2.01
N PRO A 45 -17.71 -9.78 2.63
CA PRO A 45 -18.71 -10.56 3.38
C PRO A 45 -19.18 -9.90 4.67
N VAL A 46 -18.39 -8.97 5.23
CA VAL A 46 -18.65 -8.38 6.54
C VAL A 46 -19.46 -7.11 6.43
N ASP A 47 -19.15 -6.27 5.45
CA ASP A 47 -19.78 -4.98 5.25
C ASP A 47 -19.73 -4.62 3.75
N PRO A 48 -20.73 -5.07 2.98
CA PRO A 48 -20.72 -4.84 1.53
C PRO A 48 -20.62 -3.37 1.13
N LYS A 49 -21.13 -2.46 1.96
CA LYS A 49 -21.02 -1.02 1.66
C LYS A 49 -19.57 -0.57 1.65
N SER A 50 -18.79 -1.06 2.61
CA SER A 50 -17.38 -0.73 2.68
C SER A 50 -16.65 -1.29 1.46
N ALA A 51 -16.97 -2.52 1.06
CA ALA A 51 -16.35 -3.12 -0.12
C ALA A 51 -16.66 -2.32 -1.37
N LYS A 52 -17.90 -1.85 -1.52
CA LYS A 52 -18.27 -1.03 -2.67
C LYS A 52 -17.53 0.29 -2.68
N ALA A 53 -17.41 0.94 -1.54
CA ALA A 53 -16.65 2.19 -1.43
C ALA A 53 -15.18 1.96 -1.81
N GLY A 54 -14.63 0.82 -1.41
CA GLY A 54 -13.27 0.46 -1.78
C GLY A 54 -13.10 0.24 -3.28
N LEU A 55 -14.07 -0.40 -3.92
CA LEU A 55 -14.03 -0.59 -5.37
C LEU A 55 -14.10 0.75 -6.11
N ASP A 56 -14.92 1.67 -5.61
CA ASP A 56 -15.02 3.01 -6.21
C ASP A 56 -13.67 3.74 -6.04
N LEU A 57 -13.06 3.64 -4.87
CA LEU A 57 -11.75 4.23 -4.64
C LEU A 57 -10.69 3.61 -5.55
N LEU A 58 -10.74 2.30 -5.74
CA LEU A 58 -9.81 1.61 -6.62
C LEU A 58 -9.92 2.13 -8.05
N GLU A 59 -11.15 2.27 -8.55
CA GLU A 59 -11.37 2.76 -9.90
C GLU A 59 -10.88 4.20 -10.05
N ASN A 60 -11.18 5.06 -9.07
CA ASN A 60 -10.70 6.44 -9.10
C ASN A 60 -9.17 6.50 -9.08
N THR A 61 -8.55 5.65 -8.28
CA THR A 61 -7.09 5.58 -8.20
C THR A 61 -6.49 5.11 -9.53
N ARG A 62 -7.10 4.09 -10.13
CA ARG A 62 -6.64 3.56 -11.42
C ARG A 62 -6.65 4.63 -12.49
N VAL A 63 -7.73 5.38 -12.57
CA VAL A 63 -7.86 6.43 -13.58
C VAL A 63 -6.88 7.57 -13.29
N ALA A 64 -6.83 8.05 -12.05
CA ALA A 64 -6.02 9.21 -11.69
C ALA A 64 -4.53 8.92 -11.88
N ARG A 65 -4.08 7.72 -11.61
CA ARG A 65 -2.67 7.35 -11.72
C ARG A 65 -2.34 6.61 -13.00
N LYS A 66 -3.34 6.38 -13.85
CA LYS A 66 -3.17 5.68 -15.14
C LYS A 66 -2.53 4.30 -14.94
N LEU A 67 -3.10 3.51 -14.05
CA LEU A 67 -2.53 2.23 -13.68
C LEU A 67 -3.00 1.11 -14.58
N ASP A 68 -2.08 0.16 -14.86
CA ASP A 68 -2.39 -1.10 -15.49
C ASP A 68 -2.54 -2.13 -14.36
N LEU A 69 -3.77 -2.37 -13.91
CA LEU A 69 -3.99 -3.23 -12.76
C LEU A 69 -3.52 -4.66 -12.97
N PRO A 70 -3.77 -5.31 -14.12
CA PRO A 70 -3.27 -6.66 -14.30
C PRO A 70 -1.75 -6.77 -14.16
N ALA A 71 -1.01 -5.81 -14.71
CA ALA A 71 0.44 -5.81 -14.59
C ALA A 71 0.88 -5.51 -13.15
N LEU A 72 0.22 -4.54 -12.52
CA LEU A 72 0.54 -4.13 -11.17
C LEU A 72 0.33 -5.27 -10.17
N ARG A 73 -0.70 -6.08 -10.38
CA ARG A 73 -1.01 -7.19 -9.47
C ARG A 73 0.03 -8.31 -9.51
N LYS A 74 0.93 -8.30 -10.49
CA LYS A 74 2.00 -9.30 -10.57
C LYS A 74 3.24 -8.90 -9.79
N THR A 75 3.30 -7.67 -9.29
CA THR A 75 4.49 -7.17 -8.60
C THR A 75 4.59 -7.69 -7.18
N GLU A 76 5.81 -7.80 -6.68
CA GLU A 76 6.04 -8.26 -5.32
C GLU A 76 5.54 -7.26 -4.29
N ALA A 77 5.66 -5.98 -4.57
CA ALA A 77 5.19 -4.94 -3.64
C ALA A 77 3.67 -5.02 -3.46
N TYR A 78 2.93 -5.24 -4.55
CA TYR A 78 1.49 -5.43 -4.46
C TYR A 78 1.15 -6.66 -3.61
N LYS A 79 1.77 -7.79 -3.92
CA LYS A 79 1.47 -9.05 -3.22
C LYS A 79 1.79 -8.95 -1.74
N ALA A 80 2.92 -8.35 -1.39
CA ALA A 80 3.32 -8.21 0.00
C ALA A 80 2.32 -7.34 0.76
N MET A 81 1.89 -6.23 0.20
CA MET A 81 0.93 -5.36 0.87
C MET A 81 -0.43 -6.02 0.97
N TYR A 82 -0.89 -6.66 -0.11
CA TYR A 82 -2.16 -7.36 -0.09
C TYR A 82 -2.19 -8.41 1.01
N ASN A 83 -1.17 -9.25 1.07
CA ASN A 83 -1.11 -10.33 2.04
C ASN A 83 -1.00 -9.78 3.47
N SER A 84 -0.19 -8.77 3.67
CA SER A 84 -0.01 -8.17 4.99
C SER A 84 -1.32 -7.58 5.51
N GLU A 85 -2.02 -6.82 4.67
CA GLU A 85 -3.25 -6.16 5.07
C GLU A 85 -4.38 -7.17 5.27
N ALA A 86 -4.50 -8.15 4.38
CA ALA A 86 -5.52 -9.18 4.52
C ALA A 86 -5.29 -9.98 5.80
N ASN A 87 -4.05 -10.37 6.07
CA ASN A 87 -3.73 -11.13 7.28
C ASN A 87 -4.00 -10.30 8.54
N ARG A 88 -3.70 -9.02 8.51
CA ARG A 88 -3.97 -8.13 9.65
C ARG A 88 -5.46 -8.11 9.96
N LEU A 89 -6.29 -7.93 8.95
CA LEU A 89 -7.73 -7.86 9.15
C LEU A 89 -8.32 -9.21 9.54
N LEU A 90 -7.86 -10.28 8.92
CA LEU A 90 -8.37 -11.61 9.21
C LEU A 90 -7.98 -12.10 10.60
N SER A 91 -6.91 -11.57 11.18
CA SER A 91 -6.49 -11.94 12.52
C SER A 91 -7.28 -11.22 13.62
N LEU A 92 -8.08 -10.21 13.25
CA LEU A 92 -8.91 -9.50 14.22
C LEU A 92 -10.12 -10.35 14.62
N PRO A 93 -10.59 -10.24 15.86
CA PRO A 93 -11.89 -10.82 16.24
C PRO A 93 -12.99 -10.23 15.33
N ALA A 94 -14.06 -10.98 15.15
CA ALA A 94 -15.14 -10.59 14.22
C ALA A 94 -15.67 -9.18 14.48
N LYS A 95 -15.84 -8.82 15.75
CA LYS A 95 -16.34 -7.50 16.13
C LYS A 95 -15.38 -6.39 15.70
N ASP A 96 -14.08 -6.62 15.92
CA ASP A 96 -13.07 -5.65 15.59
C ASP A 96 -12.87 -5.55 14.07
N ARG A 97 -13.01 -6.67 13.37
CA ARG A 97 -12.94 -6.69 11.91
C ARG A 97 -14.07 -5.87 11.30
N LEU A 98 -15.29 -6.02 11.84
CA LEU A 98 -16.42 -5.23 11.37
C LEU A 98 -16.16 -3.73 11.58
N ALA A 99 -15.66 -3.36 12.76
CA ALA A 99 -15.35 -1.96 13.04
C ALA A 99 -14.27 -1.43 12.09
N ALA A 100 -13.23 -2.24 11.83
CA ALA A 100 -12.18 -1.84 10.90
C ALA A 100 -12.72 -1.66 9.48
N CYS A 101 -13.62 -2.53 9.04
CA CYS A 101 -14.22 -2.41 7.71
C CYS A 101 -15.06 -1.16 7.59
N LYS A 102 -15.81 -0.81 8.63
CA LYS A 102 -16.66 0.39 8.60
C LYS A 102 -15.86 1.67 8.56
N SER A 103 -14.67 1.68 9.09
CA SER A 103 -13.82 2.88 9.17
C SER A 103 -12.67 2.87 8.18
N ALA A 104 -12.68 1.95 7.21
CA ALA A 104 -11.55 1.77 6.31
C ALA A 104 -11.32 2.93 5.35
N TRP A 105 -12.37 3.63 4.95
CA TRP A 105 -12.28 4.70 3.93
C TRP A 105 -12.76 6.05 4.41
#